data_e91b5f112cb69f6bdda6af28d4add267
#
_entry.id   e91b5f112cb69f6bdda6af28d4add267
#
_cell.length_a   1.000
_cell.length_b   1.000
_cell.length_c   1.000
_cell.angle_alpha   90.00
_cell.angle_beta   90.00
_cell.angle_gamma   90.00
#
_symmetry.space_group_name_H-M   'P 1'
#
loop_
_entity.id
_entity.type
_entity.pdbx_description
1 polymer ?
#
loop_
_entity_poly.entity_id
_entity_poly.type
_entity_poly.pdbx_seq_one_letter_code
_entity_poly.pdbx_strand_id
1 'polypeptide(L)'
;MVDLCICNARIMDPASETDTIGAVSVRNGIIEDITANPVEAACTIDAKGLVCAPGFLDIHTHEDDYTELQNCMLPLEISKAALRTGVTTIVTGNCGMSSPDPAAYYEGLQKHPVPVNCYMLMGNATLRRMVGLAAYDKATPIQISKMCGFLREAFQTGAIGVSFGLQYDPGTAYEEEEALCRVAAEANRIMTVHMRYDYPEKAKETLEEILSLGKETDVRIEISHIAANLYGKGIIQWADQAIRDSGCNAACDMYPYNIWATSLQSAVFDEGFDHFNFTVEDLEILNGEHAGEYCTEELFHTLRKLRENTKVACHNAMPIEDVEAAYCLPYCMMGSDGQFHRDGSGHLHGHPRGAGSPAKVLGELVREKKLFSLMDGLRKLTCLPAEQFGLRGKGRIQPGADADLVIFNPDTIRDRASFGTDCCGISPEGISYVLTGGKIQYCGSK
;
A
#
# COMPACT_ATOMS: atom_id res chain seq x y z
N MET A 1 33.45 4.20 17.55
CA MET A 1 32.15 3.91 18.21
C MET A 1 31.05 4.30 17.26
N VAL A 2 30.14 3.41 16.90
CA VAL A 2 28.95 3.65 16.07
C VAL A 2 27.79 4.09 16.94
N ASP A 3 26.67 4.56 16.32
CA ASP A 3 25.51 5.01 17.10
C ASP A 3 24.73 3.83 17.65
N LEU A 4 24.58 2.76 16.82
CA LEU A 4 23.82 1.57 17.17
C LEU A 4 24.52 0.31 16.63
N CYS A 5 24.51 -0.76 17.41
CA CYS A 5 24.87 -2.11 16.99
C CYS A 5 23.72 -3.08 17.31
N ILE A 6 23.18 -3.76 16.30
CA ILE A 6 22.24 -4.86 16.47
C ILE A 6 23.06 -6.15 16.38
N CYS A 7 23.21 -6.86 17.49
CA CYS A 7 24.05 -8.04 17.57
C CYS A 7 23.24 -9.34 17.73
N ASN A 8 23.90 -10.49 17.49
CA ASN A 8 23.28 -11.82 17.57
C ASN A 8 21.99 -11.94 16.72
N ALA A 9 21.94 -11.25 15.59
CA ALA A 9 20.80 -11.25 14.69
C ALA A 9 20.96 -12.31 13.60
N ARG A 10 19.87 -12.99 13.22
CA ARG A 10 19.78 -13.63 11.92
C ARG A 10 19.46 -12.55 10.90
N ILE A 11 20.47 -12.09 10.20
CA ILE A 11 20.37 -11.03 9.20
C ILE A 11 19.84 -11.65 7.91
N MET A 12 18.66 -11.21 7.49
CA MET A 12 18.04 -11.65 6.24
C MET A 12 17.84 -10.44 5.33
N ASP A 13 18.61 -10.37 4.25
CA ASP A 13 18.49 -9.32 3.23
C ASP A 13 18.15 -9.93 1.86
N PRO A 14 16.89 -9.82 1.40
CA PRO A 14 16.49 -10.37 0.11
C PRO A 14 17.17 -9.69 -1.10
N ALA A 15 17.65 -8.46 -0.95
CA ALA A 15 18.32 -7.74 -2.04
C ALA A 15 19.70 -8.33 -2.37
N SER A 16 20.37 -8.94 -1.40
CA SER A 16 21.67 -9.62 -1.55
C SER A 16 21.57 -11.14 -1.35
N GLU A 17 20.37 -11.67 -1.12
CA GLU A 17 20.14 -13.08 -0.76
C GLU A 17 20.91 -13.52 0.50
N THR A 18 21.21 -12.58 1.39
CA THR A 18 21.94 -12.85 2.63
C THR A 18 21.02 -13.48 3.67
N ASP A 19 21.48 -14.60 4.29
CA ASP A 19 20.89 -15.23 5.47
C ASP A 19 22.04 -15.70 6.36
N THR A 20 22.40 -14.90 7.35
CA THR A 20 23.58 -15.17 8.20
C THR A 20 23.36 -14.68 9.63
N ILE A 21 24.12 -15.24 10.57
CA ILE A 21 24.17 -14.72 11.95
C ILE A 21 25.29 -13.68 12.04
N GLY A 22 24.99 -12.51 12.60
CA GLY A 22 25.98 -11.44 12.71
C GLY A 22 25.48 -10.23 13.46
N ALA A 23 26.11 -9.11 13.17
CA ALA A 23 25.74 -7.80 13.69
C ALA A 23 25.64 -6.76 12.57
N VAL A 24 24.67 -5.85 12.72
CA VAL A 24 24.48 -4.67 11.85
C VAL A 24 24.89 -3.44 12.65
N SER A 25 25.83 -2.67 12.12
CA SER A 25 26.25 -1.40 12.70
C SER A 25 25.65 -0.21 11.96
N VAL A 26 25.26 0.82 12.71
CA VAL A 26 24.57 2.01 12.17
C VAL A 26 25.30 3.26 12.64
N ARG A 27 25.49 4.20 11.71
CA ARG A 27 26.03 5.54 11.97
C ARG A 27 25.25 6.60 11.20
N ASN A 28 24.81 7.65 11.89
CA ASN A 28 24.07 8.77 11.30
C ASN A 28 22.81 8.33 10.48
N GLY A 29 22.11 7.30 10.96
CA GLY A 29 20.92 6.78 10.32
C GLY A 29 21.14 5.87 9.10
N ILE A 30 22.41 5.56 8.80
CA ILE A 30 22.84 4.75 7.64
C ILE A 30 23.48 3.47 8.16
N ILE A 31 23.29 2.36 7.47
CA ILE A 31 24.00 1.09 7.72
C ILE A 31 25.48 1.31 7.39
N GLU A 32 26.34 1.15 8.38
CA GLU A 32 27.79 1.31 8.20
C GLU A 32 28.44 0.02 7.74
N ASP A 33 28.12 -1.09 8.42
CA ASP A 33 28.72 -2.39 8.09
C ASP A 33 27.89 -3.56 8.65
N ILE A 34 28.15 -4.74 8.10
CA ILE A 34 27.61 -6.03 8.54
C ILE A 34 28.80 -6.91 8.91
N THR A 35 28.87 -7.31 10.18
CA THR A 35 30.04 -8.01 10.72
C THR A 35 29.64 -9.31 11.42
N ALA A 36 30.57 -10.28 11.51
CA ALA A 36 30.30 -11.51 12.25
C ALA A 36 30.22 -11.27 13.78
N ASN A 37 30.96 -10.27 14.29
CA ASN A 37 31.02 -9.95 15.71
C ASN A 37 30.51 -8.54 15.99
N PRO A 38 29.94 -8.29 17.17
CA PRO A 38 29.49 -6.96 17.57
C PRO A 38 30.65 -5.94 17.55
N VAL A 39 30.31 -4.69 17.22
CA VAL A 39 31.22 -3.55 17.29
C VAL A 39 30.87 -2.64 18.47
N GLU A 40 31.83 -1.81 18.92
CA GLU A 40 31.58 -0.83 19.98
C GLU A 40 30.57 0.22 19.50
N ALA A 41 29.46 0.40 20.25
CA ALA A 41 28.35 1.27 19.91
C ALA A 41 27.85 2.06 21.12
N ALA A 42 27.26 3.23 20.89
CA ALA A 42 26.58 4.02 21.91
C ALA A 42 25.31 3.31 22.44
N CYS A 43 24.60 2.59 21.56
CA CYS A 43 23.46 1.76 21.89
C CYS A 43 23.64 0.36 21.30
N THR A 44 23.20 -0.68 22.03
CA THR A 44 23.27 -2.06 21.54
C THR A 44 21.92 -2.74 21.73
N ILE A 45 21.43 -3.40 20.66
CA ILE A 45 20.27 -4.29 20.68
C ILE A 45 20.78 -5.72 20.53
N ASP A 46 20.56 -6.57 21.52
CA ASP A 46 20.78 -8.02 21.39
C ASP A 46 19.52 -8.67 20.80
N ALA A 47 19.61 -9.05 19.53
CA ALA A 47 18.51 -9.67 18.81
C ALA A 47 18.24 -11.13 19.20
N LYS A 48 19.13 -11.77 19.97
CA LYS A 48 18.96 -13.14 20.51
C LYS A 48 18.59 -14.19 19.46
N GLY A 49 19.08 -14.07 18.25
CA GLY A 49 18.79 -14.98 17.14
C GLY A 49 17.50 -14.68 16.38
N LEU A 50 16.79 -13.61 16.75
CA LEU A 50 15.64 -13.13 15.95
C LEU A 50 16.10 -12.66 14.58
N VAL A 51 15.16 -12.66 13.63
CA VAL A 51 15.39 -12.12 12.27
C VAL A 51 15.52 -10.61 12.35
N CYS A 52 16.62 -10.07 11.81
CA CYS A 52 16.78 -8.67 11.46
C CYS A 52 16.67 -8.56 9.94
N ALA A 53 15.61 -7.93 9.47
CA ALA A 53 15.33 -7.70 8.05
C ALA A 53 15.28 -6.20 7.75
N PRO A 54 15.36 -5.79 6.45
CA PRO A 54 15.01 -4.43 6.07
C PRO A 54 13.61 -4.07 6.58
N GLY A 55 13.40 -2.85 7.00
CA GLY A 55 12.07 -2.37 7.35
C GLY A 55 11.10 -2.56 6.19
N PHE A 56 9.88 -3.00 6.49
CA PHE A 56 8.89 -3.30 5.47
C PHE A 56 8.40 -2.02 4.78
N LEU A 57 8.04 -2.16 3.51
CA LEU A 57 7.43 -1.11 2.72
C LEU A 57 5.95 -1.48 2.47
N ASP A 58 5.07 -0.55 2.75
CA ASP A 58 3.67 -0.61 2.38
C ASP A 58 3.42 0.40 1.26
N ILE A 59 3.34 -0.11 0.04
CA ILE A 59 3.27 0.73 -1.16
C ILE A 59 1.86 1.16 -1.52
N HIS A 60 0.88 0.67 -0.78
CA HIS A 60 -0.52 0.99 -1.02
C HIS A 60 -1.20 1.36 0.29
N THR A 61 -1.23 2.65 0.57
CA THR A 61 -1.96 3.20 1.72
C THR A 61 -2.73 4.45 1.31
N HIS A 62 -3.71 4.81 2.12
CA HIS A 62 -4.48 6.03 1.96
C HIS A 62 -4.25 6.99 3.12
N GLU A 63 -4.38 8.27 2.85
CA GLU A 63 -4.42 9.30 3.88
C GLU A 63 -5.72 9.18 4.69
N ASP A 64 -5.62 9.34 6.00
CA ASP A 64 -6.75 9.11 6.91
C ASP A 64 -7.50 10.38 7.25
N ASP A 65 -6.80 11.52 7.32
CA ASP A 65 -7.36 12.75 7.88
C ASP A 65 -7.08 13.98 7.03
N TYR A 66 -8.07 14.87 7.00
CA TYR A 66 -7.83 16.29 6.73
C TYR A 66 -7.29 16.92 7.99
N THR A 67 -6.05 17.38 7.95
CA THR A 67 -5.49 18.18 9.02
C THR A 67 -6.01 19.62 8.95
N GLU A 68 -5.76 20.43 9.98
CA GLU A 68 -6.04 21.87 10.00
C GLU A 68 -5.31 22.66 8.87
N LEU A 69 -4.35 22.02 8.20
CA LEU A 69 -3.74 22.52 6.97
C LEU A 69 -4.77 22.38 5.85
N GLN A 70 -5.38 23.48 5.46
CA GLN A 70 -6.40 23.55 4.42
C GLN A 70 -5.99 22.72 3.20
N ASN A 71 -6.81 21.73 2.84
CA ASN A 71 -6.65 20.83 1.69
C ASN A 71 -5.43 19.90 1.71
N CYS A 72 -4.87 19.56 2.87
CA CYS A 72 -3.81 18.57 2.99
C CYS A 72 -4.29 17.36 3.79
N MET A 73 -4.31 16.20 3.17
CA MET A 73 -4.55 14.91 3.85
C MET A 73 -3.22 14.30 4.26
N LEU A 74 -3.11 13.80 5.50
CA LEU A 74 -1.89 13.19 6.02
C LEU A 74 -2.18 11.78 6.56
N PRO A 75 -1.21 10.86 6.51
CA PRO A 75 -1.39 9.47 6.95
C PRO A 75 -1.11 9.32 8.46
N LEU A 76 -1.86 10.03 9.32
CA LEU A 76 -1.54 10.12 10.75
C LEU A 76 -1.81 8.83 11.51
N GLU A 77 -2.95 8.17 11.29
CA GLU A 77 -3.31 6.95 11.99
C GLU A 77 -2.70 5.72 11.31
N ILE A 78 -2.76 5.65 9.97
CA ILE A 78 -2.18 4.53 9.23
C ILE A 78 -0.66 4.39 9.49
N SER A 79 0.08 5.51 9.58
CA SER A 79 1.52 5.48 9.87
C SER A 79 1.86 4.88 11.23
N LYS A 80 1.03 5.15 12.24
CA LYS A 80 1.19 4.58 13.60
C LYS A 80 0.88 3.09 13.63
N ALA A 81 -0.17 2.67 12.91
CA ALA A 81 -0.52 1.26 12.79
C ALA A 81 0.57 0.51 12.01
N ALA A 82 0.94 1.01 10.83
CA ALA A 82 1.97 0.45 9.96
C ALA A 82 3.30 0.23 10.69
N LEU A 83 3.78 1.23 11.45
CA LEU A 83 5.01 1.08 12.25
C LEU A 83 5.00 -0.17 13.12
N ARG A 84 3.89 -0.43 13.83
CA ARG A 84 3.78 -1.57 14.75
C ARG A 84 3.82 -2.92 14.04
N THR A 85 3.61 -2.95 12.73
CA THR A 85 3.68 -4.16 11.90
C THR A 85 5.06 -4.40 11.29
N GLY A 86 6.03 -3.53 11.58
CA GLY A 86 7.38 -3.59 10.99
C GLY A 86 7.55 -2.72 9.74
N VAL A 87 6.52 -2.00 9.33
CA VAL A 87 6.58 -1.07 8.19
C VAL A 87 7.34 0.19 8.61
N THR A 88 8.33 0.56 7.83
CA THR A 88 9.15 1.77 8.01
C THR A 88 8.95 2.79 6.90
N THR A 89 8.28 2.39 5.83
CA THR A 89 8.03 3.25 4.66
C THR A 89 6.63 2.98 4.13
N ILE A 90 5.86 4.05 3.90
CA ILE A 90 4.54 3.98 3.28
C ILE A 90 4.47 4.86 2.02
N VAL A 91 3.64 4.45 1.07
CA VAL A 91 3.31 5.24 -0.12
C VAL A 91 1.81 5.55 -0.09
N THR A 92 1.48 6.82 -0.08
CA THR A 92 0.10 7.34 -0.07
C THR A 92 -0.31 7.91 -1.43
N GLY A 93 -1.55 8.36 -1.55
CA GLY A 93 -2.07 8.93 -2.79
C GLY A 93 -2.48 7.89 -3.82
N ASN A 94 -2.81 6.66 -3.39
CA ASN A 94 -3.25 5.57 -4.24
C ASN A 94 -4.68 5.73 -4.76
N CYS A 95 -5.09 4.89 -5.70
CA CYS A 95 -6.43 4.82 -6.27
C CYS A 95 -6.97 6.17 -6.79
N GLY A 96 -6.09 6.99 -7.35
CA GLY A 96 -6.44 8.28 -7.93
C GLY A 96 -6.65 9.43 -6.94
N MET A 97 -6.56 9.20 -5.65
CA MET A 97 -6.86 10.17 -4.58
C MET A 97 -5.60 10.58 -3.85
N SER A 98 -5.30 11.88 -3.77
CA SER A 98 -4.13 12.40 -3.06
C SER A 98 -4.35 13.82 -2.56
N SER A 99 -3.46 14.31 -1.71
CA SER A 99 -3.32 15.75 -1.48
C SER A 99 -3.01 16.46 -2.81
N PRO A 100 -3.63 17.61 -3.09
CA PRO A 100 -3.46 18.30 -4.37
C PRO A 100 -2.09 18.97 -4.52
N ASP A 101 -1.40 19.24 -3.42
CA ASP A 101 -0.10 19.92 -3.37
C ASP A 101 0.91 19.07 -2.59
N PRO A 102 1.89 18.42 -3.28
CA PRO A 102 2.92 17.64 -2.60
C PRO A 102 3.80 18.47 -1.68
N ALA A 103 4.07 19.75 -1.99
CA ALA A 103 4.87 20.59 -1.12
C ALA A 103 4.15 20.82 0.22
N ALA A 104 2.84 21.12 0.18
CA ALA A 104 2.01 21.24 1.39
C ALA A 104 1.93 19.93 2.17
N TYR A 105 1.86 18.78 1.49
CA TYR A 105 1.88 17.47 2.13
C TYR A 105 3.17 17.26 2.94
N TYR A 106 4.34 17.48 2.34
CA TYR A 106 5.62 17.31 3.05
C TYR A 106 5.84 18.38 4.13
N GLU A 107 5.37 19.62 3.94
CA GLU A 107 5.35 20.63 4.99
C GLU A 107 4.45 20.20 6.16
N GLY A 108 3.29 19.59 5.84
CA GLY A 108 2.37 19.02 6.82
C GLY A 108 3.04 17.94 7.65
N LEU A 109 3.77 17.00 7.02
CA LEU A 109 4.53 15.97 7.73
C LEU A 109 5.66 16.52 8.61
N GLN A 110 6.25 17.67 8.25
CA GLN A 110 7.23 18.33 9.13
C GLN A 110 6.56 18.92 10.38
N LYS A 111 5.33 19.45 10.24
CA LYS A 111 4.55 20.01 11.36
C LYS A 111 3.91 18.92 12.22
N HIS A 112 3.51 17.83 11.60
CA HIS A 112 2.88 16.68 12.23
C HIS A 112 3.70 15.41 11.93
N PRO A 113 4.87 15.25 12.57
CA PRO A 113 5.78 14.16 12.25
C PRO A 113 5.16 12.80 12.51
N VAL A 114 5.34 11.90 11.57
CA VAL A 114 4.93 10.50 11.67
C VAL A 114 6.16 9.59 11.82
N PRO A 115 6.03 8.41 12.39
CA PRO A 115 7.19 7.59 12.77
C PRO A 115 7.78 6.76 11.62
N VAL A 116 7.24 6.87 10.41
CA VAL A 116 7.65 6.15 9.21
C VAL A 116 8.03 7.12 8.08
N ASN A 117 8.79 6.65 7.10
CA ASN A 117 9.04 7.43 5.90
C ASN A 117 7.77 7.45 5.04
N CYS A 118 7.41 8.62 4.51
CA CYS A 118 6.23 8.81 3.67
C CYS A 118 6.63 9.30 2.29
N TYR A 119 6.08 8.66 1.28
CA TYR A 119 6.11 9.10 -0.10
C TYR A 119 4.67 9.22 -0.61
N MET A 120 4.43 10.11 -1.57
CA MET A 120 3.11 10.27 -2.14
C MET A 120 3.10 10.13 -3.65
N LEU A 121 2.00 9.62 -4.17
CA LEU A 121 1.62 9.64 -5.58
C LEU A 121 0.69 10.82 -5.84
N MET A 122 0.70 11.34 -7.07
CA MET A 122 -0.28 12.32 -7.50
C MET A 122 -1.49 11.61 -8.10
N GLY A 123 -2.66 11.77 -7.49
CA GLY A 123 -3.87 11.10 -7.92
C GLY A 123 -4.50 11.74 -9.16
N ASN A 124 -4.93 10.94 -10.16
CA ASN A 124 -5.61 11.45 -11.33
C ASN A 124 -6.97 12.09 -10.99
N ALA A 125 -7.75 11.51 -10.08
CA ALA A 125 -8.99 12.10 -9.59
C ALA A 125 -8.76 13.48 -8.96
N THR A 126 -7.64 13.64 -8.26
CA THR A 126 -7.22 14.95 -7.71
C THR A 126 -6.90 15.93 -8.84
N LEU A 127 -6.12 15.51 -9.85
CA LEU A 127 -5.82 16.33 -11.02
C LEU A 127 -7.11 16.72 -11.78
N ARG A 128 -8.06 15.80 -11.94
CA ARG A 128 -9.37 16.04 -12.56
C ARG A 128 -10.16 17.13 -11.81
N ARG A 129 -10.21 17.04 -10.48
CA ARG A 129 -10.87 18.07 -9.65
C ARG A 129 -10.20 19.43 -9.76
N MET A 130 -8.86 19.50 -9.84
CA MET A 130 -8.11 20.75 -10.03
C MET A 130 -8.45 21.45 -11.35
N VAL A 131 -8.92 20.74 -12.37
CA VAL A 131 -9.39 21.31 -13.64
C VAL A 131 -10.91 21.37 -13.76
N GLY A 132 -11.64 21.11 -12.65
CA GLY A 132 -13.10 21.26 -12.55
C GLY A 132 -13.90 20.09 -13.12
N LEU A 133 -13.35 18.88 -13.18
CA LEU A 133 -14.03 17.67 -13.64
C LEU A 133 -14.59 16.87 -12.46
N ALA A 134 -15.80 16.36 -12.64
CA ALA A 134 -16.41 15.33 -11.79
C ALA A 134 -16.09 13.92 -12.33
N ALA A 135 -16.48 12.88 -11.56
CA ALA A 135 -16.11 11.49 -11.84
C ALA A 135 -16.50 11.00 -13.25
N TYR A 136 -17.64 11.43 -13.77
CA TYR A 136 -18.18 11.02 -15.07
C TYR A 136 -17.88 11.98 -16.23
N ASP A 137 -17.27 13.13 -15.96
CA ASP A 137 -16.95 14.10 -17.00
C ASP A 137 -15.80 13.60 -17.88
N LYS A 138 -15.89 13.86 -19.19
CA LYS A 138 -14.77 13.63 -20.11
C LYS A 138 -13.89 14.87 -20.17
N ALA A 139 -12.59 14.68 -20.02
CA ALA A 139 -11.62 15.77 -20.11
C ALA A 139 -11.48 16.27 -21.56
N THR A 140 -11.45 17.58 -21.74
CA THR A 140 -11.06 18.19 -23.00
C THR A 140 -9.54 18.16 -23.18
N PRO A 141 -9.00 18.26 -24.41
CA PRO A 141 -7.56 18.31 -24.63
C PRO A 141 -6.85 19.45 -23.83
N ILE A 142 -7.55 20.57 -23.61
CA ILE A 142 -7.01 21.69 -22.80
C ILE A 142 -6.91 21.29 -21.33
N GLN A 143 -7.90 20.58 -20.79
CA GLN A 143 -7.88 20.07 -19.41
C GLN A 143 -6.80 18.99 -19.23
N ILE A 144 -6.66 18.07 -20.17
CA ILE A 144 -5.58 17.06 -20.17
C ILE A 144 -4.21 17.75 -20.15
N SER A 145 -4.01 18.75 -21.01
CA SER A 145 -2.74 19.52 -21.04
C SER A 145 -2.45 20.22 -19.71
N LYS A 146 -3.48 20.76 -19.04
CA LYS A 146 -3.32 21.37 -17.69
C LYS A 146 -2.96 20.32 -16.64
N MET A 147 -3.64 19.17 -16.64
CA MET A 147 -3.33 18.06 -15.72
C MET A 147 -1.90 17.59 -15.89
N CYS A 148 -1.41 17.43 -17.13
CA CYS A 148 -0.01 17.14 -17.42
C CYS A 148 0.94 18.19 -16.86
N GLY A 149 0.57 19.49 -16.89
CA GLY A 149 1.33 20.56 -16.27
C GLY A 149 1.42 20.41 -14.76
N PHE A 150 0.29 20.23 -14.09
CA PHE A 150 0.23 19.99 -12.64
C PHE A 150 0.99 18.74 -12.21
N LEU A 151 0.94 17.65 -13.00
CA LEU A 151 1.68 16.43 -12.71
C LEU A 151 3.20 16.66 -12.78
N ARG A 152 3.69 17.42 -13.77
CA ARG A 152 5.12 17.80 -13.84
C ARG A 152 5.56 18.63 -12.63
N GLU A 153 4.74 19.59 -12.19
CA GLU A 153 4.98 20.37 -10.98
C GLU A 153 4.99 19.48 -9.73
N ALA A 154 4.03 18.54 -9.63
CA ALA A 154 3.98 17.58 -8.53
C ALA A 154 5.25 16.73 -8.44
N PHE A 155 5.81 16.29 -9.57
CA PHE A 155 7.08 15.54 -9.58
C PHE A 155 8.29 16.41 -9.14
N GLN A 156 8.27 17.70 -9.42
CA GLN A 156 9.32 18.62 -8.94
C GLN A 156 9.22 18.89 -7.43
N THR A 157 8.03 18.76 -6.86
CA THR A 157 7.76 19.04 -5.44
C THR A 157 7.68 17.79 -4.57
N GLY A 158 7.95 16.59 -5.13
CA GLY A 158 8.20 15.39 -4.34
C GLY A 158 7.28 14.19 -4.62
N ALA A 159 6.25 14.30 -5.48
CA ALA A 159 5.48 13.14 -5.87
C ALA A 159 6.35 12.12 -6.61
N ILE A 160 6.20 10.83 -6.27
CA ILE A 160 7.04 9.75 -6.80
C ILE A 160 6.41 9.00 -7.99
N GLY A 161 5.14 9.29 -8.29
CA GLY A 161 4.40 8.66 -9.39
C GLY A 161 3.03 9.30 -9.56
N VAL A 162 2.25 8.74 -10.48
CA VAL A 162 0.83 9.06 -10.67
C VAL A 162 -0.02 7.84 -10.33
N SER A 163 -1.17 8.05 -9.69
CA SER A 163 -2.12 6.97 -9.41
C SER A 163 -3.44 7.19 -10.13
N PHE A 164 -4.05 6.11 -10.58
CA PHE A 164 -5.37 6.09 -11.19
C PHE A 164 -6.35 5.31 -10.34
N GLY A 165 -7.59 5.78 -10.30
CA GLY A 165 -8.74 5.08 -9.73
C GLY A 165 -9.83 5.02 -10.78
N LEU A 166 -9.64 4.19 -11.82
CA LEU A 166 -10.48 4.21 -13.03
C LEU A 166 -11.93 3.82 -12.76
N GLN A 167 -12.16 2.94 -11.78
CA GLN A 167 -13.49 2.59 -11.34
C GLN A 167 -14.17 3.73 -10.57
N TYR A 168 -13.41 4.57 -9.87
CA TYR A 168 -13.93 5.71 -9.11
C TYR A 168 -14.21 6.93 -9.96
N ASP A 169 -13.48 7.10 -11.08
CA ASP A 169 -13.63 8.17 -12.04
C ASP A 169 -13.90 7.60 -13.45
N PRO A 170 -15.09 7.02 -13.71
CA PRO A 170 -15.40 6.33 -14.96
C PRO A 170 -15.29 7.20 -16.21
N GLY A 171 -15.36 8.54 -16.06
CA GLY A 171 -15.17 9.50 -17.15
C GLY A 171 -13.72 9.66 -17.62
N THR A 172 -12.73 9.04 -16.93
CA THR A 172 -11.33 9.04 -17.37
C THR A 172 -11.21 8.27 -18.69
N ALA A 173 -10.81 8.96 -19.76
CA ALA A 173 -10.66 8.37 -21.08
C ALA A 173 -9.21 7.93 -21.32
N TYR A 174 -9.01 6.97 -22.22
CA TYR A 174 -7.70 6.41 -22.56
C TYR A 174 -6.68 7.48 -22.94
N GLU A 175 -7.08 8.50 -23.69
CA GLU A 175 -6.22 9.60 -24.11
C GLU A 175 -5.72 10.45 -22.91
N GLU A 176 -6.53 10.55 -21.85
CA GLU A 176 -6.14 11.19 -20.58
C GLU A 176 -5.10 10.35 -19.85
N GLU A 177 -5.36 9.04 -19.73
CA GLU A 177 -4.44 8.08 -19.11
C GLU A 177 -3.09 8.06 -19.84
N GLU A 178 -3.11 7.93 -21.16
CA GLU A 178 -1.92 7.92 -22.01
C GLU A 178 -1.08 9.19 -21.83
N ALA A 179 -1.72 10.36 -21.82
CA ALA A 179 -1.01 11.63 -21.65
C ALA A 179 -0.31 11.76 -20.30
N LEU A 180 -0.98 11.34 -19.21
CA LEU A 180 -0.40 11.34 -17.86
C LEU A 180 0.70 10.29 -17.71
N CYS A 181 0.52 9.09 -18.28
CA CYS A 181 1.52 8.03 -18.30
C CYS A 181 2.79 8.45 -19.06
N ARG A 182 2.68 9.18 -20.17
CA ARG A 182 3.84 9.74 -20.88
C ARG A 182 4.61 10.73 -20.01
N VAL A 183 3.92 11.60 -19.26
CA VAL A 183 4.57 12.51 -18.30
C VAL A 183 5.31 11.74 -17.21
N ALA A 184 4.72 10.65 -16.71
CA ALA A 184 5.36 9.80 -15.69
C ALA A 184 6.59 9.07 -16.26
N ALA A 185 6.50 8.50 -17.45
CA ALA A 185 7.61 7.83 -18.12
C ALA A 185 8.78 8.78 -18.42
N GLU A 186 8.50 9.99 -18.96
CA GLU A 186 9.50 11.04 -19.19
C GLU A 186 10.27 11.41 -17.91
N ALA A 187 9.59 11.41 -16.77
CA ALA A 187 10.17 11.70 -15.46
C ALA A 187 10.79 10.46 -14.77
N ASN A 188 10.77 9.28 -15.41
CA ASN A 188 11.14 7.98 -14.82
C ASN A 188 10.38 7.71 -13.51
N ARG A 189 9.07 8.01 -13.51
CA ARG A 189 8.14 7.80 -12.40
C ARG A 189 7.22 6.62 -12.68
N ILE A 190 6.63 6.06 -11.64
CA ILE A 190 5.70 4.94 -11.71
C ILE A 190 4.26 5.42 -11.95
N MET A 191 3.46 4.57 -12.59
CA MET A 191 2.02 4.63 -12.63
C MET A 191 1.46 3.51 -11.77
N THR A 192 0.56 3.82 -10.85
CA THR A 192 -0.22 2.83 -10.09
C THR A 192 -1.68 2.90 -10.48
N VAL A 193 -2.40 1.78 -10.44
CA VAL A 193 -3.78 1.77 -10.94
C VAL A 193 -4.69 0.81 -10.20
N HIS A 194 -5.75 1.38 -9.59
CA HIS A 194 -7.00 0.68 -9.36
C HIS A 194 -7.73 0.60 -10.70
N MET A 195 -7.85 -0.61 -11.25
CA MET A 195 -8.36 -0.84 -12.59
C MET A 195 -9.84 -0.44 -12.73
N ARG A 196 -10.32 -0.39 -13.97
CA ARG A 196 -11.66 0.15 -14.30
C ARG A 196 -12.80 -0.75 -13.84
N TYR A 197 -12.60 -2.06 -13.86
CA TYR A 197 -13.64 -3.04 -13.52
C TYR A 197 -13.12 -4.03 -12.48
N ASP A 198 -14.00 -4.50 -11.61
CA ASP A 198 -13.76 -5.46 -10.55
C ASP A 198 -14.73 -6.65 -10.61
N TYR A 199 -15.09 -7.09 -11.82
CA TYR A 199 -15.92 -8.25 -12.03
C TYR A 199 -15.43 -9.13 -13.20
N PRO A 200 -15.65 -10.46 -13.14
CA PRO A 200 -14.96 -11.44 -13.98
C PRO A 200 -15.15 -11.25 -15.48
N GLU A 201 -16.33 -10.79 -15.92
CA GLU A 201 -16.64 -10.60 -17.34
C GLU A 201 -15.78 -9.54 -18.00
N LYS A 202 -15.30 -8.57 -17.23
CA LYS A 202 -14.46 -7.46 -17.69
C LYS A 202 -12.98 -7.58 -17.31
N ALA A 203 -12.60 -8.65 -16.61
CA ALA A 203 -11.23 -8.85 -16.15
C ALA A 203 -10.16 -8.72 -17.26
N LYS A 204 -10.47 -9.24 -18.45
CA LYS A 204 -9.55 -9.16 -19.60
C LYS A 204 -9.45 -7.77 -20.17
N GLU A 205 -10.59 -7.12 -20.37
CA GLU A 205 -10.68 -5.77 -20.94
C GLU A 205 -9.89 -4.78 -20.06
N THR A 206 -10.09 -4.85 -18.74
CA THR A 206 -9.46 -3.93 -17.79
C THR A 206 -7.94 -4.12 -17.70
N LEU A 207 -7.43 -5.36 -17.77
CA LEU A 207 -5.99 -5.61 -17.78
C LEU A 207 -5.35 -5.23 -19.12
N GLU A 208 -6.00 -5.52 -20.25
CA GLU A 208 -5.51 -5.18 -21.58
C GLU A 208 -5.40 -3.65 -21.78
N GLU A 209 -6.31 -2.85 -21.20
CA GLU A 209 -6.23 -1.40 -21.14
C GLU A 209 -4.90 -0.94 -20.51
N ILE A 210 -4.58 -1.47 -19.34
CA ILE A 210 -3.36 -1.09 -18.60
C ILE A 210 -2.08 -1.55 -19.29
N LEU A 211 -2.05 -2.77 -19.82
CA LEU A 211 -0.89 -3.27 -20.55
C LEU A 211 -0.66 -2.52 -21.87
N SER A 212 -1.73 -2.02 -22.51
CA SER A 212 -1.62 -1.17 -23.68
C SER A 212 -0.96 0.17 -23.35
N LEU A 213 -1.35 0.81 -22.25
CA LEU A 213 -0.69 2.03 -21.75
C LEU A 213 0.81 1.81 -21.52
N GLY A 214 1.18 0.69 -20.88
CA GLY A 214 2.58 0.35 -20.69
C GLY A 214 3.38 0.22 -21.97
N LYS A 215 2.81 -0.47 -22.97
CA LYS A 215 3.44 -0.64 -24.29
C LYS A 215 3.63 0.66 -25.07
N GLU A 216 2.63 1.55 -24.98
CA GLU A 216 2.61 2.81 -25.75
C GLU A 216 3.43 3.92 -25.12
N THR A 217 3.62 3.87 -23.80
CA THR A 217 4.26 4.96 -23.04
C THR A 217 5.59 4.58 -22.39
N ASP A 218 5.90 3.26 -22.29
CA ASP A 218 7.06 2.73 -21.56
C ASP A 218 7.08 3.12 -20.07
N VAL A 219 5.90 3.43 -19.49
CA VAL A 219 5.77 3.73 -18.06
C VAL A 219 5.91 2.45 -17.23
N ARG A 220 6.56 2.55 -16.07
CA ARG A 220 6.52 1.47 -15.08
C ARG A 220 5.14 1.39 -14.46
N ILE A 221 4.61 0.17 -14.36
CA ILE A 221 3.25 -0.09 -13.91
C ILE A 221 3.27 -0.81 -12.57
N GLU A 222 2.40 -0.37 -11.67
CA GLU A 222 1.94 -1.11 -10.51
C GLU A 222 0.43 -1.31 -10.63
N ILE A 223 -0.02 -2.58 -10.67
CA ILE A 223 -1.43 -2.97 -10.71
C ILE A 223 -1.88 -3.18 -9.28
N SER A 224 -2.67 -2.26 -8.77
CA SER A 224 -3.11 -2.24 -7.37
C SER A 224 -4.05 -3.40 -7.06
N HIS A 225 -3.88 -4.02 -5.87
CA HIS A 225 -4.72 -5.09 -5.29
C HIS A 225 -5.30 -6.04 -6.35
N ILE A 226 -4.41 -6.63 -7.16
CA ILE A 226 -4.73 -7.35 -8.41
C ILE A 226 -5.89 -8.34 -8.28
N ALA A 227 -5.99 -9.13 -7.19
CA ALA A 227 -7.07 -10.09 -7.00
C ALA A 227 -8.40 -9.44 -6.58
N ALA A 228 -8.42 -8.16 -6.23
CA ALA A 228 -9.68 -7.44 -5.99
C ALA A 228 -10.37 -7.04 -7.29
N ASN A 229 -9.60 -6.87 -8.37
CA ASN A 229 -10.15 -6.55 -9.69
C ASN A 229 -10.18 -7.78 -10.62
N LEU A 230 -9.25 -8.72 -10.43
CA LEU A 230 -9.10 -9.92 -11.26
C LEU A 230 -9.30 -11.16 -10.39
N TYR A 231 -10.50 -11.70 -10.35
CA TYR A 231 -10.82 -12.90 -9.59
C TYR A 231 -11.66 -13.88 -10.39
N GLY A 232 -11.69 -15.12 -9.92
CA GLY A 232 -12.36 -16.24 -10.55
C GLY A 232 -11.38 -17.27 -11.14
N LYS A 233 -11.89 -18.45 -11.40
CA LYS A 233 -11.07 -19.61 -11.74
C LYS A 233 -10.10 -19.37 -12.90
N GLY A 234 -8.80 -19.37 -12.60
CA GLY A 234 -7.72 -19.28 -13.59
C GLY A 234 -7.43 -17.86 -14.08
N ILE A 235 -8.09 -16.82 -13.55
CA ILE A 235 -7.88 -15.44 -13.99
C ILE A 235 -6.49 -14.94 -13.59
N ILE A 236 -6.01 -15.22 -12.39
CA ILE A 236 -4.66 -14.80 -11.96
C ILE A 236 -3.58 -15.45 -12.82
N GLN A 237 -3.73 -16.73 -13.19
CA GLN A 237 -2.78 -17.42 -14.09
C GLN A 237 -2.82 -16.84 -15.50
N TRP A 238 -4.00 -16.50 -16.00
CA TRP A 238 -4.14 -15.81 -17.27
C TRP A 238 -3.50 -14.40 -17.21
N ALA A 239 -3.72 -13.66 -16.14
CA ALA A 239 -3.12 -12.33 -15.93
C ALA A 239 -1.59 -12.41 -15.89
N ASP A 240 -1.02 -13.40 -15.18
CA ASP A 240 0.42 -13.66 -15.16
C ASP A 240 0.98 -13.82 -16.58
N GLN A 241 0.33 -14.68 -17.38
CA GLN A 241 0.76 -14.89 -18.77
C GLN A 241 0.64 -13.61 -19.59
N ALA A 242 -0.46 -12.88 -19.49
CA ALA A 242 -0.68 -11.64 -20.23
C ALA A 242 0.35 -10.55 -19.86
N ILE A 243 0.66 -10.39 -18.57
CA ILE A 243 1.66 -9.45 -18.06
C ILE A 243 3.06 -9.82 -18.62
N ARG A 244 3.46 -11.09 -18.54
CA ARG A 244 4.76 -11.56 -19.08
C ARG A 244 4.86 -11.35 -20.59
N ASP A 245 3.82 -11.72 -21.34
CA ASP A 245 3.79 -11.60 -22.79
C ASP A 245 3.74 -10.14 -23.26
N SER A 246 3.27 -9.23 -22.40
CA SER A 246 3.23 -7.80 -22.71
C SER A 246 4.62 -7.18 -22.91
N GLY A 247 5.63 -7.69 -22.21
CA GLY A 247 6.97 -7.11 -22.15
C GLY A 247 7.05 -5.80 -21.37
N CYS A 248 5.94 -5.35 -20.73
CA CYS A 248 5.92 -4.14 -19.91
C CYS A 248 6.70 -4.34 -18.60
N ASN A 249 7.28 -3.27 -18.07
CA ASN A 249 7.77 -3.25 -16.70
C ASN A 249 6.58 -3.11 -15.73
N ALA A 250 5.92 -4.23 -15.45
CA ALA A 250 4.71 -4.28 -14.64
C ALA A 250 4.90 -5.19 -13.43
N ALA A 251 4.42 -4.71 -12.29
CA ALA A 251 4.28 -5.43 -11.03
C ALA A 251 2.87 -5.23 -10.50
N CYS A 252 2.52 -5.94 -9.45
CA CYS A 252 1.22 -5.76 -8.78
C CYS A 252 1.38 -5.77 -7.27
N ASP A 253 0.36 -5.30 -6.58
CA ASP A 253 0.25 -5.50 -5.14
C ASP A 253 -0.99 -6.33 -4.77
N MET A 254 -1.00 -6.78 -3.53
CA MET A 254 -2.15 -7.41 -2.89
C MET A 254 -2.03 -7.30 -1.36
N TYR A 255 -3.17 -7.18 -0.67
CA TYR A 255 -3.30 -7.44 0.77
C TYR A 255 -3.73 -8.89 1.02
N PRO A 256 -3.33 -9.53 2.13
CA PRO A 256 -3.58 -10.95 2.37
C PRO A 256 -4.98 -11.24 2.98
N TYR A 257 -6.00 -10.53 2.50
CA TYR A 257 -7.40 -10.69 2.92
C TYR A 257 -8.29 -10.83 1.69
N ASN A 258 -9.37 -11.56 1.82
CA ASN A 258 -10.39 -11.76 0.79
C ASN A 258 -11.60 -10.82 0.94
N ILE A 259 -11.42 -9.76 1.69
CA ILE A 259 -12.41 -8.72 1.96
C ILE A 259 -11.80 -7.40 1.50
N TRP A 260 -12.50 -6.62 0.70
CA TRP A 260 -12.07 -5.27 0.35
C TRP A 260 -12.92 -4.20 1.08
N ALA A 261 -12.48 -2.97 1.07
CA ALA A 261 -13.20 -1.84 1.64
C ALA A 261 -13.15 -0.64 0.72
N THR A 262 -14.27 0.07 0.64
CA THR A 262 -14.42 1.29 -0.16
C THR A 262 -15.42 2.25 0.47
N SER A 263 -15.67 3.38 -0.21
CA SER A 263 -16.74 4.31 0.16
C SER A 263 -18.08 3.86 -0.46
N LEU A 264 -19.12 3.87 0.36
CA LEU A 264 -20.48 3.57 -0.09
C LEU A 264 -20.96 4.57 -1.19
N GLN A 265 -20.41 5.79 -1.17
CA GLN A 265 -20.73 6.84 -2.13
C GLN A 265 -19.92 6.77 -3.43
N SER A 266 -19.01 5.79 -3.57
CA SER A 266 -18.19 5.63 -4.77
C SER A 266 -18.98 5.13 -5.97
N ALA A 267 -18.44 5.34 -7.17
CA ALA A 267 -19.00 4.84 -8.41
C ALA A 267 -19.04 3.31 -8.53
N VAL A 268 -18.30 2.59 -7.69
CA VAL A 268 -18.29 1.11 -7.60
C VAL A 268 -19.72 0.53 -7.57
N PHE A 269 -20.64 1.21 -6.88
CA PHE A 269 -22.02 0.72 -6.68
C PHE A 269 -23.06 1.35 -7.62
N ASP A 270 -22.65 2.16 -8.61
CA ASP A 270 -23.59 2.91 -9.46
C ASP A 270 -24.35 2.00 -10.44
N GLU A 271 -23.72 0.90 -10.87
CA GLU A 271 -24.33 -0.10 -11.77
C GLU A 271 -25.12 -1.20 -11.01
N GLY A 272 -25.25 -1.08 -9.67
CA GLY A 272 -25.92 -2.09 -8.84
C GLY A 272 -25.06 -3.30 -8.55
N PHE A 273 -25.68 -4.44 -8.19
CA PHE A 273 -25.01 -5.63 -7.69
C PHE A 273 -25.05 -6.83 -8.64
N ASP A 274 -25.80 -6.78 -9.75
CA ASP A 274 -26.07 -7.94 -10.60
C ASP A 274 -24.82 -8.58 -11.24
N HIS A 275 -23.72 -7.83 -11.35
CA HIS A 275 -22.46 -8.26 -11.93
C HIS A 275 -21.43 -8.73 -10.89
N PHE A 276 -21.71 -8.56 -9.60
CA PHE A 276 -20.87 -9.00 -8.52
C PHE A 276 -21.25 -10.40 -8.01
N ASN A 277 -20.30 -11.07 -7.34
CA ASN A 277 -20.53 -12.33 -6.64
C ASN A 277 -21.04 -12.13 -5.20
N PHE A 278 -21.30 -10.89 -4.79
CA PHE A 278 -21.79 -10.50 -3.48
C PHE A 278 -23.04 -9.61 -3.63
N THR A 279 -23.74 -9.40 -2.53
CA THR A 279 -24.95 -8.61 -2.45
C THR A 279 -24.79 -7.43 -1.50
N VAL A 280 -25.79 -6.58 -1.41
CA VAL A 280 -25.81 -5.48 -0.44
C VAL A 280 -25.68 -5.97 1.01
N GLU A 281 -26.16 -7.17 1.30
CA GLU A 281 -26.12 -7.79 2.64
C GLU A 281 -24.69 -8.27 3.05
N ASP A 282 -23.76 -8.33 2.10
CA ASP A 282 -22.33 -8.64 2.36
C ASP A 282 -21.52 -7.40 2.77
N LEU A 283 -22.14 -6.22 2.76
CA LEU A 283 -21.49 -4.95 3.11
C LEU A 283 -21.59 -4.65 4.61
N GLU A 284 -20.49 -4.76 5.34
CA GLU A 284 -20.36 -4.30 6.73
C GLU A 284 -19.98 -2.82 6.77
N ILE A 285 -20.73 -2.01 7.52
CA ILE A 285 -20.47 -0.57 7.68
C ILE A 285 -19.30 -0.40 8.67
N LEU A 286 -18.27 0.36 8.27
CA LEU A 286 -17.05 0.51 9.07
C LEU A 286 -17.02 1.77 9.93
N ASN A 287 -17.85 2.77 9.67
CA ASN A 287 -17.83 4.04 10.40
C ASN A 287 -19.23 4.65 10.54
N GLY A 288 -19.36 5.68 11.37
CA GLY A 288 -20.62 6.37 11.61
C GLY A 288 -21.54 5.66 12.62
N GLU A 289 -22.80 6.06 12.65
CA GLU A 289 -23.80 5.57 13.60
C GLU A 289 -24.07 4.06 13.47
N HIS A 290 -23.95 3.53 12.24
CA HIS A 290 -24.22 2.13 11.92
C HIS A 290 -22.96 1.26 11.86
N ALA A 291 -21.84 1.72 12.42
CA ALA A 291 -20.58 0.95 12.40
C ALA A 291 -20.75 -0.45 13.02
N GLY A 292 -20.36 -1.49 12.27
CA GLY A 292 -20.51 -2.90 12.64
C GLY A 292 -21.83 -3.54 12.20
N GLU A 293 -22.77 -2.78 11.63
CA GLU A 293 -23.99 -3.34 11.04
C GLU A 293 -23.74 -3.74 9.59
N TYR A 294 -24.48 -4.76 9.13
CA TYR A 294 -24.52 -5.11 7.71
C TYR A 294 -25.62 -4.32 7.01
N CYS A 295 -25.37 -3.94 5.77
CA CYS A 295 -26.36 -3.20 4.98
C CYS A 295 -27.61 -4.03 4.70
N THR A 296 -28.75 -3.36 4.73
CA THR A 296 -29.97 -3.77 4.03
C THR A 296 -30.15 -2.87 2.82
N GLU A 297 -31.00 -3.24 1.87
CA GLU A 297 -31.34 -2.40 0.71
C GLU A 297 -31.78 -0.97 1.13
N GLU A 298 -32.63 -0.87 2.16
CA GLU A 298 -33.10 0.42 2.66
C GLU A 298 -31.98 1.26 3.27
N LEU A 299 -31.13 0.63 4.11
CA LEU A 299 -30.02 1.30 4.76
C LEU A 299 -28.96 1.75 3.74
N PHE A 300 -28.62 0.89 2.77
CA PHE A 300 -27.72 1.20 1.65
C PHE A 300 -28.18 2.45 0.91
N HIS A 301 -29.43 2.47 0.44
CA HIS A 301 -29.97 3.62 -0.28
C HIS A 301 -30.09 4.88 0.57
N THR A 302 -30.28 4.74 1.88
CA THR A 302 -30.32 5.86 2.81
C THR A 302 -28.95 6.48 2.98
N LEU A 303 -27.96 5.66 3.29
CA LEU A 303 -26.58 6.11 3.54
C LEU A 303 -25.93 6.68 2.28
N ARG A 304 -26.18 6.12 1.09
CA ARG A 304 -25.65 6.67 -0.17
C ARG A 304 -26.10 8.10 -0.49
N LYS A 305 -27.24 8.55 0.06
CA LYS A 305 -27.75 9.91 -0.10
C LYS A 305 -27.11 10.92 0.86
N LEU A 306 -26.42 10.42 1.90
CA LEU A 306 -25.75 11.29 2.85
C LEU A 306 -24.48 11.90 2.20
N ARG A 307 -24.10 13.08 2.72
CA ARG A 307 -22.82 13.72 2.33
C ARG A 307 -21.63 13.14 3.08
N GLU A 308 -21.88 12.41 4.14
CA GLU A 308 -20.85 11.77 4.95
C GLU A 308 -20.26 10.58 4.20
N ASN A 309 -18.95 10.44 4.28
CA ASN A 309 -18.24 9.34 3.65
C ASN A 309 -18.39 8.08 4.49
N THR A 310 -19.40 7.26 4.16
CA THR A 310 -19.62 5.96 4.80
C THR A 310 -18.67 4.93 4.19
N LYS A 311 -17.79 4.37 5.00
CA LYS A 311 -16.91 3.27 4.59
C LYS A 311 -17.59 1.94 4.83
N VAL A 312 -17.42 1.02 3.89
CA VAL A 312 -17.92 -0.36 3.98
C VAL A 312 -16.80 -1.36 3.67
N ALA A 313 -16.85 -2.51 4.34
CA ALA A 313 -16.09 -3.70 3.97
C ALA A 313 -17.03 -4.65 3.24
N CYS A 314 -16.59 -5.18 2.12
CA CYS A 314 -17.33 -6.20 1.38
C CYS A 314 -16.79 -7.58 1.71
N HIS A 315 -17.59 -8.35 2.41
CA HIS A 315 -17.33 -9.76 2.69
C HIS A 315 -17.68 -10.60 1.45
N ASN A 316 -17.02 -11.75 1.29
CA ASN A 316 -17.23 -12.67 0.15
C ASN A 316 -16.91 -12.05 -1.24
N ALA A 317 -16.22 -10.93 -1.29
CA ALA A 317 -15.96 -10.19 -2.52
C ALA A 317 -15.07 -10.97 -3.51
N MET A 318 -14.08 -11.68 -3.01
CA MET A 318 -13.13 -12.44 -3.83
C MET A 318 -12.76 -13.77 -3.18
N PRO A 319 -12.44 -14.82 -3.98
CA PRO A 319 -11.93 -16.08 -3.45
C PRO A 319 -10.56 -15.91 -2.79
N ILE A 320 -10.34 -16.53 -1.63
CA ILE A 320 -9.04 -16.49 -0.95
C ILE A 320 -7.94 -17.16 -1.80
N GLU A 321 -8.31 -18.16 -2.61
CA GLU A 321 -7.42 -18.85 -3.52
C GLU A 321 -6.83 -17.93 -4.59
N ASP A 322 -7.55 -16.90 -5.04
CA ASP A 322 -7.06 -15.92 -5.99
C ASP A 322 -6.09 -14.94 -5.32
N VAL A 323 -6.33 -14.57 -4.06
CA VAL A 323 -5.39 -13.80 -3.24
C VAL A 323 -4.08 -14.57 -3.06
N GLU A 324 -4.15 -15.86 -2.72
CA GLU A 324 -2.99 -16.73 -2.58
C GLU A 324 -2.24 -16.91 -3.90
N ALA A 325 -2.97 -17.10 -5.01
CA ALA A 325 -2.39 -17.18 -6.34
C ALA A 325 -1.66 -15.89 -6.74
N ALA A 326 -2.22 -14.71 -6.41
CA ALA A 326 -1.57 -13.43 -6.63
C ALA A 326 -0.25 -13.34 -5.85
N TYR A 327 -0.23 -13.75 -4.58
CA TYR A 327 1.01 -13.78 -3.80
C TYR A 327 2.05 -14.79 -4.32
N CYS A 328 1.66 -15.81 -5.08
CA CYS A 328 2.61 -16.71 -5.74
C CYS A 328 3.29 -16.08 -6.96
N LEU A 329 2.81 -14.96 -7.49
CA LEU A 329 3.48 -14.22 -8.57
C LEU A 329 4.80 -13.62 -8.06
N PRO A 330 5.93 -13.76 -8.79
CA PRO A 330 7.23 -13.28 -8.32
C PRO A 330 7.30 -11.76 -8.20
N TYR A 331 6.47 -11.03 -8.91
CA TYR A 331 6.37 -9.57 -8.93
C TYR A 331 5.17 -9.02 -8.14
N CYS A 332 4.47 -9.84 -7.38
CA CYS A 332 3.44 -9.38 -6.46
C CYS A 332 4.08 -8.87 -5.17
N MET A 333 3.79 -7.64 -4.82
CA MET A 333 4.24 -6.93 -3.62
C MET A 333 3.13 -6.92 -2.56
N MET A 334 3.47 -6.59 -1.33
CA MET A 334 2.48 -6.28 -0.31
C MET A 334 2.08 -4.81 -0.43
N GLY A 335 0.79 -4.56 -0.60
CA GLY A 335 0.13 -3.29 -0.38
C GLY A 335 -1.03 -3.53 0.58
N SER A 336 -1.11 -2.79 1.69
CA SER A 336 -2.18 -3.03 2.67
C SER A 336 -3.52 -2.49 2.22
N ASP A 337 -3.52 -1.50 1.35
CA ASP A 337 -4.70 -0.69 1.00
C ASP A 337 -5.39 -0.15 2.28
N GLY A 338 -4.54 0.17 3.27
CA GLY A 338 -4.95 0.55 4.61
C GLY A 338 -5.40 2.00 4.67
N GLN A 339 -6.50 2.19 5.41
CA GLN A 339 -7.01 3.48 5.83
C GLN A 339 -7.67 3.33 7.20
N PHE A 340 -7.44 4.29 8.07
CA PHE A 340 -8.12 4.36 9.36
C PHE A 340 -8.83 5.70 9.54
N HIS A 341 -9.85 5.69 10.36
CA HIS A 341 -10.61 6.86 10.74
C HIS A 341 -10.84 6.87 12.25
N ARG A 342 -10.68 8.04 12.90
CA ARG A 342 -11.15 8.23 14.28
C ARG A 342 -12.46 9.00 14.27
N ASP A 343 -13.43 8.46 14.97
CA ASP A 343 -14.69 9.16 15.19
C ASP A 343 -14.55 10.29 16.24
N GLY A 344 -15.63 11.05 16.43
CA GLY A 344 -15.69 12.14 17.40
C GLY A 344 -15.51 11.71 18.88
N SER A 345 -15.60 10.40 19.16
CA SER A 345 -15.36 9.79 20.48
C SER A 345 -13.93 9.28 20.63
N GLY A 346 -13.13 9.33 19.55
CA GLY A 346 -11.74 8.89 19.51
C GLY A 346 -11.55 7.41 19.20
N HIS A 347 -12.61 6.66 18.89
CA HIS A 347 -12.52 5.26 18.49
C HIS A 347 -11.96 5.11 17.08
N LEU A 348 -11.14 4.08 16.88
CA LEU A 348 -10.53 3.75 15.60
C LEU A 348 -11.41 2.80 14.80
N HIS A 349 -11.68 3.18 13.58
CA HIS A 349 -12.45 2.42 12.60
C HIS A 349 -11.64 2.18 11.33
N GLY A 350 -11.90 1.07 10.64
CA GLY A 350 -11.27 0.74 9.38
C GLY A 350 -11.17 -0.76 9.14
N HIS A 351 -10.55 -1.13 8.04
CA HIS A 351 -10.28 -2.51 7.68
C HIS A 351 -9.01 -3.00 8.42
N PRO A 352 -8.98 -4.24 8.98
CA PRO A 352 -7.80 -4.78 9.69
C PRO A 352 -6.55 -4.89 8.83
N ARG A 353 -6.67 -4.88 7.50
CA ARG A 353 -5.54 -4.98 6.56
C ARG A 353 -4.45 -3.93 6.78
N GLY A 354 -4.80 -2.72 7.24
CA GLY A 354 -3.84 -1.65 7.53
C GLY A 354 -2.91 -1.93 8.71
N ALA A 355 -3.30 -2.85 9.63
CA ALA A 355 -2.50 -3.22 10.80
C ALA A 355 -2.04 -4.68 10.78
N GLY A 356 -2.58 -5.53 9.91
CA GLY A 356 -2.33 -6.96 9.92
C GLY A 356 -1.53 -7.50 8.73
N SER A 357 -1.50 -6.79 7.60
CA SER A 357 -1.00 -7.34 6.33
C SER A 357 0.42 -7.93 6.38
N PRO A 358 1.47 -7.26 6.86
CA PRO A 358 2.81 -7.85 6.91
C PRO A 358 2.88 -9.11 7.77
N ALA A 359 2.24 -9.07 8.94
CA ALA A 359 2.25 -10.19 9.86
C ALA A 359 1.44 -11.39 9.32
N LYS A 360 0.37 -11.13 8.59
CA LYS A 360 -0.44 -12.17 7.93
C LYS A 360 0.32 -12.80 6.75
N VAL A 361 1.06 -12.01 5.96
CA VAL A 361 1.95 -12.55 4.91
C VAL A 361 2.99 -13.50 5.53
N LEU A 362 3.73 -13.06 6.55
CA LEU A 362 4.81 -13.85 7.13
C LEU A 362 4.31 -14.99 8.02
N GLY A 363 3.23 -14.79 8.76
CA GLY A 363 2.63 -15.79 9.65
C GLY A 363 1.81 -16.83 8.89
N GLU A 364 0.82 -16.40 8.12
CA GLU A 364 -0.11 -17.31 7.47
C GLU A 364 0.43 -17.84 6.14
N LEU A 365 0.81 -16.95 5.18
CA LEU A 365 1.18 -17.41 3.85
C LEU A 365 2.55 -18.11 3.84
N VAL A 366 3.54 -17.58 4.58
CA VAL A 366 4.89 -18.17 4.67
C VAL A 366 4.91 -19.36 5.63
N ARG A 367 4.67 -19.10 6.94
CA ARG A 367 4.89 -20.11 7.98
C ARG A 367 3.86 -21.25 7.95
N GLU A 368 2.55 -20.91 7.90
CA GLU A 368 1.47 -21.89 8.05
C GLU A 368 1.15 -22.57 6.73
N LYS A 369 0.87 -21.81 5.67
CA LYS A 369 0.50 -22.33 4.34
C LYS A 369 1.69 -22.74 3.48
N LYS A 370 2.88 -22.20 3.76
CA LYS A 370 4.14 -22.49 3.04
C LYS A 370 4.03 -22.25 1.53
N LEU A 371 3.34 -21.19 1.13
CA LEU A 371 3.17 -20.87 -0.29
C LEU A 371 4.51 -20.44 -0.94
N PHE A 372 5.39 -19.84 -0.16
CA PHE A 372 6.74 -19.42 -0.57
C PHE A 372 7.67 -19.34 0.64
N SER A 373 8.98 -19.20 0.41
CA SER A 373 9.99 -19.14 1.48
C SER A 373 9.89 -17.84 2.31
N LEU A 374 10.49 -17.83 3.50
CA LEU A 374 10.60 -16.61 4.29
C LEU A 374 11.38 -15.51 3.54
N MET A 375 12.43 -15.88 2.80
CA MET A 375 13.21 -14.95 1.99
C MET A 375 12.34 -14.31 0.89
N ASP A 376 11.49 -15.11 0.20
CA ASP A 376 10.56 -14.59 -0.81
C ASP A 376 9.48 -13.70 -0.17
N GLY A 377 8.97 -14.08 1.01
CA GLY A 377 8.04 -13.24 1.78
C GLY A 377 8.66 -11.89 2.12
N LEU A 378 9.89 -11.89 2.61
CA LEU A 378 10.62 -10.65 2.89
C LEU A 378 10.88 -9.83 1.62
N ARG A 379 11.20 -10.47 0.49
CA ARG A 379 11.37 -9.80 -0.81
C ARG A 379 10.14 -8.98 -1.19
N LYS A 380 8.95 -9.55 -1.04
CA LYS A 380 7.65 -8.91 -1.34
C LYS A 380 7.33 -7.72 -0.42
N LEU A 381 7.92 -7.71 0.76
CA LEU A 381 7.74 -6.66 1.76
C LEU A 381 8.86 -5.60 1.75
N THR A 382 9.95 -5.80 1.01
CA THR A 382 11.16 -4.97 1.15
C THR A 382 11.76 -4.53 -0.17
N CYS A 383 12.70 -5.31 -0.75
CA CYS A 383 13.47 -4.87 -1.92
C CYS A 383 12.62 -4.79 -3.19
N LEU A 384 11.66 -5.68 -3.41
CA LEU A 384 10.80 -5.65 -4.59
C LEU A 384 10.00 -4.35 -4.71
N PRO A 385 9.23 -3.92 -3.69
CA PRO A 385 8.55 -2.62 -3.72
C PRO A 385 9.53 -1.43 -3.78
N ALA A 386 10.67 -1.49 -3.10
CA ALA A 386 11.67 -0.43 -3.17
C ALA A 386 12.23 -0.25 -4.59
N GLU A 387 12.48 -1.34 -5.31
CA GLU A 387 12.97 -1.33 -6.70
C GLU A 387 11.89 -0.84 -7.66
N GLN A 388 10.67 -1.35 -7.55
CA GLN A 388 9.55 -0.96 -8.41
C GLN A 388 9.21 0.53 -8.29
N PHE A 389 9.23 1.07 -7.08
CA PHE A 389 8.96 2.50 -6.83
C PHE A 389 10.21 3.40 -6.94
N GLY A 390 11.39 2.82 -7.20
CA GLY A 390 12.64 3.57 -7.36
C GLY A 390 13.15 4.21 -6.04
N LEU A 391 12.81 3.62 -4.89
CA LEU A 391 13.17 4.10 -3.56
C LEU A 391 14.59 3.64 -3.20
N ARG A 392 15.57 4.37 -3.67
CA ARG A 392 17.00 4.06 -3.44
C ARG A 392 17.32 4.12 -1.95
N GLY A 393 18.11 3.16 -1.47
CA GLY A 393 18.49 3.07 -0.06
C GLY A 393 17.48 2.33 0.82
N LYS A 394 16.25 2.08 0.36
CA LYS A 394 15.22 1.34 1.08
C LYS A 394 15.24 -0.16 0.76
N GLY A 395 14.62 -0.97 1.63
CA GLY A 395 14.36 -2.39 1.39
C GLY A 395 15.59 -3.28 1.34
N ARG A 396 16.73 -2.89 1.96
CA ARG A 396 17.99 -3.65 1.97
C ARG A 396 18.82 -3.43 3.23
N ILE A 397 19.62 -4.43 3.60
CA ILE A 397 20.63 -4.31 4.66
C ILE A 397 22.01 -4.36 4.00
N GLN A 398 22.51 -3.21 3.59
CA GLN A 398 23.80 -3.08 2.89
C GLN A 398 24.50 -1.79 3.34
N PRO A 399 25.84 -1.74 3.40
CA PRO A 399 26.56 -0.52 3.71
C PRO A 399 26.11 0.64 2.79
N GLY A 400 25.77 1.79 3.39
CA GLY A 400 25.27 2.97 2.69
C GLY A 400 23.75 3.02 2.50
N ALA A 401 23.01 1.96 2.83
CA ALA A 401 21.55 1.98 2.85
C ALA A 401 21.01 2.65 4.12
N ASP A 402 19.78 3.14 4.05
CA ASP A 402 19.09 3.69 5.21
C ASP A 402 18.91 2.62 6.28
N ALA A 403 19.16 2.97 7.55
CA ALA A 403 19.01 2.06 8.67
C ALA A 403 17.53 1.94 9.09
N ASP A 404 16.68 1.56 8.13
CA ASP A 404 15.29 1.20 8.32
C ASP A 404 15.22 -0.32 8.50
N LEU A 405 14.96 -0.77 9.71
CA LEU A 405 15.11 -2.16 10.10
C LEU A 405 13.92 -2.66 10.92
N VAL A 406 13.62 -3.94 10.79
CA VAL A 406 12.66 -4.65 11.64
C VAL A 406 13.33 -5.86 12.28
N ILE A 407 13.12 -6.07 13.58
CA ILE A 407 13.53 -7.26 14.30
C ILE A 407 12.28 -8.00 14.75
N PHE A 408 12.13 -9.25 14.32
CA PHE A 408 10.93 -10.03 14.57
C PHE A 408 11.22 -11.52 14.78
N ASN A 409 10.28 -12.21 15.40
CA ASN A 409 10.31 -13.67 15.56
C ASN A 409 9.49 -14.34 14.45
N PRO A 410 10.12 -15.06 13.49
CA PRO A 410 9.41 -15.72 12.40
C PRO A 410 8.48 -16.86 12.86
N ASP A 411 8.76 -17.44 14.03
CA ASP A 411 7.97 -18.55 14.57
C ASP A 411 6.67 -18.08 15.25
N THR A 412 6.62 -16.83 15.70
CA THR A 412 5.47 -16.29 16.46
C THR A 412 4.76 -15.14 15.79
N ILE A 413 5.34 -14.57 14.71
CA ILE A 413 4.70 -13.45 14.00
C ILE A 413 3.29 -13.84 13.55
N ARG A 414 2.31 -13.02 13.92
CA ARG A 414 0.90 -13.30 13.67
C ARG A 414 0.07 -12.02 13.68
N ASP A 415 -0.84 -11.92 12.71
CA ASP A 415 -1.88 -10.91 12.69
C ASP A 415 -2.85 -11.07 13.88
N ARG A 416 -3.23 -9.93 14.46
CA ARG A 416 -4.20 -9.82 15.58
C ARG A 416 -5.33 -8.85 15.28
N ALA A 417 -5.23 -8.12 14.18
CA ALA A 417 -6.26 -7.17 13.79
C ALA A 417 -7.53 -7.90 13.32
N SER A 418 -8.67 -7.31 13.61
CA SER A 418 -9.98 -7.84 13.22
C SER A 418 -10.96 -6.70 12.98
N PHE A 419 -12.10 -7.00 12.39
CA PHE A 419 -13.20 -6.05 12.29
C PHE A 419 -13.73 -5.67 13.68
N GLY A 420 -14.34 -4.50 13.79
CA GLY A 420 -14.90 -3.94 15.01
C GLY A 420 -14.13 -2.72 15.53
N THR A 421 -14.82 -1.93 16.33
CA THR A 421 -14.32 -0.69 16.93
C THR A 421 -13.02 -0.95 17.71
N ASP A 422 -11.98 -0.17 17.42
CA ASP A 422 -10.61 -0.29 17.98
C ASP A 422 -9.89 -1.63 17.71
N CYS A 423 -10.57 -2.61 17.09
CA CYS A 423 -9.97 -3.92 16.80
C CYS A 423 -9.13 -3.90 15.52
N CYS A 424 -9.47 -3.02 14.57
CA CYS A 424 -8.80 -2.93 13.27
C CYS A 424 -7.33 -2.48 13.33
N GLY A 425 -6.95 -1.77 14.41
CA GLY A 425 -5.59 -1.25 14.64
C GLY A 425 -4.77 -2.05 15.66
N ILE A 426 -5.21 -3.25 16.07
CA ILE A 426 -4.48 -4.07 17.05
C ILE A 426 -3.13 -4.48 16.45
N SER A 427 -2.06 -4.26 17.24
CA SER A 427 -0.70 -4.61 16.84
C SER A 427 -0.53 -6.12 16.69
N PRO A 428 0.24 -6.60 15.71
CA PRO A 428 0.54 -8.02 15.56
C PRO A 428 1.44 -8.53 16.70
N GLU A 429 1.48 -9.83 16.86
CA GLU A 429 2.47 -10.51 17.67
C GLU A 429 3.78 -10.72 16.90
N GLY A 430 4.90 -10.87 17.60
CA GLY A 430 6.18 -11.29 17.04
C GLY A 430 7.10 -10.16 16.57
N ILE A 431 6.65 -8.91 16.50
CA ILE A 431 7.50 -7.76 16.20
C ILE A 431 8.19 -7.30 17.49
N SER A 432 9.53 -7.28 17.51
CA SER A 432 10.31 -6.88 18.68
C SER A 432 10.82 -5.45 18.62
N TYR A 433 11.36 -5.03 17.48
CA TYR A 433 11.84 -3.66 17.27
C TYR A 433 11.55 -3.21 15.85
N VAL A 434 11.24 -1.92 15.69
CA VAL A 434 11.18 -1.25 14.39
C VAL A 434 11.99 0.04 14.47
N LEU A 435 12.88 0.22 13.50
CA LEU A 435 13.78 1.36 13.43
C LEU A 435 13.60 2.09 12.10
N THR A 436 13.56 3.41 12.16
CA THR A 436 13.63 4.30 10.98
C THR A 436 14.82 5.22 11.12
N GLY A 437 15.69 5.26 10.10
CA GLY A 437 16.91 6.06 10.12
C GLY A 437 17.77 5.76 11.35
N GLY A 438 17.91 4.49 11.74
CA GLY A 438 18.68 4.03 12.88
C GLY A 438 18.09 4.37 14.26
N LYS A 439 16.93 4.99 14.34
CA LYS A 439 16.24 5.32 15.60
C LYS A 439 15.18 4.28 15.91
N ILE A 440 15.17 3.77 17.13
CA ILE A 440 14.11 2.87 17.61
C ILE A 440 12.82 3.67 17.70
N GLN A 441 11.84 3.32 16.85
CA GLN A 441 10.51 3.92 16.83
C GLN A 441 9.48 3.06 17.57
N TYR A 442 9.71 1.75 17.60
CA TYR A 442 8.84 0.80 18.29
C TYR A 442 9.66 -0.28 18.99
N CYS A 443 9.23 -0.61 20.20
CA CYS A 443 9.73 -1.73 20.99
C CYS A 443 8.52 -2.54 21.46
N GLY A 444 8.35 -3.73 20.94
CA GLY A 444 7.29 -4.66 21.31
C GLY A 444 7.40 -5.12 22.77
N SER A 445 6.30 -5.54 23.35
CA SER A 445 6.29 -6.16 24.67
C SER A 445 7.09 -7.47 24.64
N LYS A 446 7.97 -7.66 25.64
CA LYS A 446 8.74 -8.89 25.80
C LYS A 446 7.85 -10.05 26.17
#